data_59f2fadd755d5e43c2f959f05b1a7545
#
_entry.id   59f2fadd755d5e43c2f959f05b1a7545
#
_cell.length_a   1.000
_cell.length_b   1.000
_cell.length_c   1.000
_cell.angle_alpha   90.00
_cell.angle_beta   90.00
_cell.angle_gamma   90.00
#
_symmetry.space_group_name_H-M   'P 1'
#
loop_
_entity.id
_entity.type
_entity.pdbx_description
1 polymer ?
#
loop_
_entity_poly.entity_id
_entity_poly.type
_entity_poly.pdbx_seq_one_letter_code
_entity_poly.pdbx_strand_id
1 'polypeptide(L)'
;MKKSFANYLSVLVEDLFFSPEDQVYWSPEHAGLNGQKLPTLSDEGTVLRLTKPNIEAKGSVIYFHDGSKNLTAHIPETAWLCELGLEVYLFDILESEDDKGFPIESYIRKTGKLVDRILQEIPQEQKVLFSGNFIGAYGALENVSKASEQAAGLILHNCPYSFRSYMLANYGPGLGQAMSALLASDYQDPYVLVSEIKNVPIVVTYQNTGRLPISEFNKFRKTELPNLSYIEFPAKAPAQTVNKEAEELRERIIKFFDTRTTS
;
A
#
# COMPACT_ATOMS: atom_id res chain seq x y z
N MET A 1 -35.70 -0.13 -12.82
CA MET A 1 -34.57 0.44 -13.58
C MET A 1 -33.55 -0.66 -13.83
N LYS A 2 -33.24 -1.01 -15.08
CA LYS A 2 -32.16 -1.96 -15.39
C LYS A 2 -30.84 -1.22 -15.14
N LYS A 3 -30.09 -1.60 -14.08
CA LYS A 3 -28.69 -1.15 -13.96
C LYS A 3 -27.97 -1.55 -15.25
N SER A 4 -27.24 -0.64 -15.88
CA SER A 4 -26.49 -0.96 -17.08
C SER A 4 -25.44 -2.01 -16.76
N PHE A 5 -25.05 -2.84 -17.72
CA PHE A 5 -24.00 -3.85 -17.54
C PHE A 5 -22.69 -3.22 -17.05
N ALA A 6 -22.38 -2.01 -17.52
CA ALA A 6 -21.22 -1.24 -17.05
C ALA A 6 -21.29 -0.93 -15.55
N ASN A 7 -22.44 -0.53 -15.02
CA ASN A 7 -22.62 -0.30 -13.58
C ASN A 7 -22.44 -1.59 -12.75
N TYR A 8 -22.87 -2.74 -13.29
CA TYR A 8 -22.64 -4.03 -12.62
C TYR A 8 -21.16 -4.39 -12.57
N LEU A 9 -20.44 -4.21 -13.66
CA LEU A 9 -18.99 -4.45 -13.72
C LEU A 9 -18.22 -3.48 -12.83
N SER A 10 -18.62 -2.21 -12.74
CA SER A 10 -18.01 -1.23 -11.83
C SER A 10 -18.11 -1.68 -10.37
N VAL A 11 -19.30 -2.14 -9.94
CA VAL A 11 -19.49 -2.69 -8.59
C VAL A 11 -18.61 -3.92 -8.34
N LEU A 12 -18.50 -4.82 -9.32
CA LEU A 12 -17.63 -6.00 -9.18
C LEU A 12 -16.14 -5.62 -9.05
N VAL A 13 -15.69 -4.58 -9.76
CA VAL A 13 -14.32 -4.07 -9.65
C VAL A 13 -14.12 -3.41 -8.29
N GLU A 14 -15.10 -2.65 -7.82
CA GLU A 14 -15.09 -2.02 -6.51
C GLU A 14 -15.01 -3.07 -5.39
N ASP A 15 -15.89 -4.06 -5.38
CA ASP A 15 -15.90 -5.16 -4.41
C ASP A 15 -14.59 -5.98 -4.43
N LEU A 16 -13.91 -6.04 -5.58
CA LEU A 16 -12.63 -6.74 -5.70
C LEU A 16 -11.49 -6.04 -4.95
N PHE A 17 -11.50 -4.71 -4.98
CA PHE A 17 -10.42 -3.90 -4.42
C PHE A 17 -10.77 -3.31 -3.06
N PHE A 18 -12.05 -3.02 -2.80
CA PHE A 18 -12.49 -2.31 -1.62
C PHE A 18 -13.67 -3.05 -0.98
N SER A 19 -13.50 -3.41 0.27
CA SER A 19 -14.56 -4.01 1.11
C SER A 19 -14.46 -3.42 2.53
N PRO A 20 -14.74 -2.12 2.69
CA PRO A 20 -14.65 -1.46 3.98
C PRO A 20 -15.69 -2.02 4.95
N GLU A 21 -15.32 -2.07 6.22
CA GLU A 21 -16.18 -2.50 7.31
C GLU A 21 -16.12 -1.48 8.46
N ASP A 22 -17.25 -1.19 9.08
CA ASP A 22 -17.33 -0.22 10.19
C ASP A 22 -16.88 -0.79 11.54
N GLN A 23 -16.61 -2.10 11.61
CA GLN A 23 -16.20 -2.75 12.84
C GLN A 23 -14.82 -2.29 13.29
N VAL A 24 -14.67 -1.95 14.58
CA VAL A 24 -13.34 -1.77 15.20
C VAL A 24 -12.74 -3.13 15.51
N TYR A 25 -11.61 -3.45 14.89
CA TYR A 25 -10.90 -4.74 15.05
C TYR A 25 -9.88 -4.69 16.18
N TRP A 26 -9.02 -3.68 16.16
CA TRP A 26 -7.94 -3.49 17.13
C TRP A 26 -7.86 -2.04 17.56
N SER A 27 -7.48 -1.80 18.82
CA SER A 27 -7.02 -0.49 19.24
C SER A 27 -5.49 -0.46 19.31
N PRO A 28 -4.87 0.72 19.15
CA PRO A 28 -3.41 0.86 19.27
C PRO A 28 -2.87 0.31 20.60
N GLU A 29 -3.59 0.52 21.69
CA GLU A 29 -3.21 0.09 23.03
C GLU A 29 -3.14 -1.44 23.14
N HIS A 30 -4.03 -2.18 22.48
CA HIS A 30 -3.97 -3.64 22.43
C HIS A 30 -2.72 -4.16 21.72
N ALA A 31 -2.15 -3.36 20.80
CA ALA A 31 -0.88 -3.66 20.14
C ALA A 31 0.33 -3.07 20.90
N GLY A 32 0.12 -2.49 22.09
CA GLY A 32 1.16 -1.83 22.89
C GLY A 32 1.72 -0.56 22.21
N LEU A 33 0.86 0.17 21.51
CA LEU A 33 1.18 1.39 20.79
C LEU A 33 0.36 2.58 21.30
N ASN A 34 0.85 3.79 21.08
CA ASN A 34 0.06 5.00 21.16
C ASN A 34 -0.57 5.27 19.79
N GLY A 35 -1.85 5.67 19.80
CA GLY A 35 -2.58 6.07 18.60
C GLY A 35 -3.03 7.53 18.68
N GLN A 36 -2.79 8.29 17.64
CA GLN A 36 -3.26 9.66 17.49
C GLN A 36 -3.99 9.82 16.16
N LYS A 37 -5.28 10.18 16.20
CA LYS A 37 -6.00 10.57 15.00
C LYS A 37 -5.53 11.97 14.57
N LEU A 38 -5.17 12.11 13.31
CA LEU A 38 -4.86 13.42 12.75
C LEU A 38 -6.14 14.11 12.30
N PRO A 39 -6.19 15.47 12.43
CA PRO A 39 -7.28 16.23 11.87
C PRO A 39 -7.24 16.13 10.34
N THR A 40 -8.24 15.52 9.75
CA THR A 40 -8.44 15.46 8.30
C THR A 40 -9.67 16.29 7.93
N LEU A 41 -9.79 16.69 6.68
CA LEU A 41 -11.03 17.26 6.18
C LEU A 41 -12.11 16.16 6.20
N SER A 42 -13.33 16.50 6.53
CA SER A 42 -14.43 15.58 6.80
C SER A 42 -14.79 14.65 5.62
N ASP A 43 -14.33 14.99 4.41
CA ASP A 43 -14.60 14.27 3.15
C ASP A 43 -13.39 13.49 2.60
N GLU A 44 -12.24 13.55 3.26
CA GLU A 44 -11.01 12.90 2.75
C GLU A 44 -10.77 11.51 3.33
N GLY A 45 -11.09 11.32 4.60
CA GLY A 45 -10.84 10.06 5.29
C GLY A 45 -10.35 10.23 6.73
N THR A 46 -9.90 9.13 7.32
CA THR A 46 -9.32 9.11 8.67
C THR A 46 -7.86 8.74 8.59
N VAL A 47 -7.00 9.47 9.28
CA VAL A 47 -5.58 9.13 9.44
C VAL A 47 -5.29 8.84 10.91
N LEU A 48 -4.63 7.70 11.16
CA LEU A 48 -4.17 7.27 12.49
C LEU A 48 -2.64 7.19 12.48
N ARG A 49 -1.99 8.01 13.31
CA ARG A 49 -0.56 7.93 13.58
C ARG A 49 -0.33 6.97 14.74
N LEU A 50 0.52 5.97 14.53
CA LEU A 50 0.94 4.98 15.52
C LEU A 50 2.39 5.21 15.93
N THR A 51 2.68 5.15 17.23
CA THR A 51 4.04 5.26 17.77
C THR A 51 4.25 4.25 18.88
N LYS A 52 5.49 3.80 19.07
CA LYS A 52 5.85 2.99 20.22
C LYS A 52 6.09 3.89 21.43
N PRO A 53 5.46 3.62 22.61
CA PRO A 53 5.73 4.36 23.85
C PRO A 53 7.23 4.38 24.19
N ASN A 54 7.74 5.54 24.60
CA ASN A 54 9.12 5.73 25.05
C ASN A 54 10.21 5.46 23.99
N ILE A 55 9.84 5.40 22.70
CA ILE A 55 10.78 5.31 21.60
C ILE A 55 10.63 6.57 20.74
N GLU A 56 11.71 7.32 20.56
CA GLU A 56 11.75 8.43 19.62
C GLU A 56 11.79 7.88 18.19
N ALA A 57 10.91 8.41 17.35
CA ALA A 57 10.82 7.97 15.97
C ALA A 57 12.01 8.50 15.15
N LYS A 58 12.73 7.57 14.49
CA LYS A 58 13.85 7.87 13.59
C LYS A 58 13.46 7.99 12.12
N GLY A 59 12.18 7.77 11.82
CA GLY A 59 11.60 7.85 10.49
C GLY A 59 10.11 7.57 10.50
N SER A 60 9.47 7.79 9.37
CA SER A 60 8.04 7.59 9.18
C SER A 60 7.73 6.50 8.14
N VAL A 61 6.60 5.83 8.31
CA VAL A 61 6.02 4.92 7.32
C VAL A 61 4.63 5.39 6.96
N ILE A 62 4.36 5.56 5.68
CA ILE A 62 2.99 5.73 5.17
C ILE A 62 2.54 4.37 4.66
N TYR A 63 1.55 3.77 5.33
CA TYR A 63 1.08 2.43 5.04
C TYR A 63 -0.28 2.45 4.35
N PHE A 64 -0.31 1.89 3.14
CA PHE A 64 -1.48 1.73 2.30
C PHE A 64 -2.00 0.29 2.43
N HIS A 65 -3.09 0.10 3.14
CA HIS A 65 -3.67 -1.23 3.29
C HIS A 65 -4.33 -1.74 2.00
N ASP A 66 -4.74 -2.99 1.99
CA ASP A 66 -5.19 -3.70 0.79
C ASP A 66 -6.64 -3.40 0.35
N GLY A 67 -7.26 -2.38 0.94
CA GLY A 67 -8.64 -1.99 0.66
C GLY A 67 -9.69 -2.84 1.35
N SER A 68 -9.31 -3.94 2.02
CA SER A 68 -10.23 -4.75 2.81
C SER A 68 -10.41 -4.18 4.22
N LYS A 69 -11.60 -4.31 4.81
CA LYS A 69 -11.88 -3.86 6.17
C LYS A 69 -11.59 -2.36 6.35
N ASN A 70 -11.08 -1.95 7.52
CA ASN A 70 -10.66 -0.58 7.80
C ASN A 70 -9.27 -0.55 8.46
N LEU A 71 -8.72 0.64 8.65
CA LEU A 71 -7.37 0.84 9.19
C LEU A 71 -7.13 0.09 10.51
N THR A 72 -8.17 -0.12 11.34
CA THR A 72 -7.99 -0.78 12.65
C THR A 72 -7.66 -2.26 12.52
N ALA A 73 -8.07 -2.92 11.43
CA ALA A 73 -7.71 -4.31 11.15
C ALA A 73 -6.22 -4.47 10.82
N HIS A 74 -5.58 -3.42 10.33
CA HIS A 74 -4.19 -3.42 9.87
C HIS A 74 -3.19 -2.95 10.93
N ILE A 75 -3.66 -2.52 12.12
CA ILE A 75 -2.78 -2.16 13.25
C ILE A 75 -1.78 -3.28 13.58
N PRO A 76 -2.18 -4.56 13.75
CA PRO A 76 -1.24 -5.63 14.05
C PRO A 76 -0.20 -5.87 12.95
N GLU A 77 -0.59 -5.65 11.68
CA GLU A 77 0.30 -5.83 10.53
C GLU A 77 1.45 -4.81 10.50
N THR A 78 1.25 -3.65 11.14
CA THR A 78 2.21 -2.54 11.14
C THR A 78 2.92 -2.34 12.48
N ALA A 79 2.46 -2.98 13.56
CA ALA A 79 3.00 -2.79 14.91
C ALA A 79 4.51 -3.05 15.00
N TRP A 80 5.02 -4.03 14.29
CA TRP A 80 6.45 -4.35 14.24
C TRP A 80 7.32 -3.24 13.65
N LEU A 81 6.77 -2.39 12.77
CA LEU A 81 7.46 -1.20 12.24
C LEU A 81 7.70 -0.19 13.36
N CYS A 82 6.73 -0.03 14.27
CA CYS A 82 6.89 0.82 15.44
C CYS A 82 7.96 0.26 16.41
N GLU A 83 8.15 -1.06 16.47
CA GLU A 83 9.22 -1.68 17.24
C GLU A 83 10.61 -1.39 16.66
N LEU A 84 10.71 -1.11 15.35
CA LEU A 84 11.94 -0.64 14.72
C LEU A 84 12.25 0.84 14.98
N GLY A 85 11.42 1.54 15.76
CA GLY A 85 11.53 2.97 16.00
C GLY A 85 11.03 3.82 14.85
N LEU A 86 10.01 3.36 14.14
CA LEU A 86 9.33 4.12 13.09
C LEU A 86 7.95 4.54 13.58
N GLU A 87 7.49 5.70 13.19
CA GLU A 87 6.08 6.05 13.32
C GLU A 87 5.32 5.60 12.09
N VAL A 88 4.10 5.13 12.25
CA VAL A 88 3.31 4.59 11.15
C VAL A 88 2.02 5.39 10.98
N TYR A 89 1.78 5.85 9.76
CA TYR A 89 0.55 6.50 9.36
C TYR A 89 -0.32 5.51 8.58
N LEU A 90 -1.41 5.08 9.22
CA LEU A 90 -2.49 4.30 8.61
C LEU A 90 -3.64 5.23 8.23
N PHE A 91 -4.33 4.94 7.17
CA PHE A 91 -5.48 5.75 6.77
C PHE A 91 -6.57 4.94 6.08
N ASP A 92 -7.81 5.37 6.28
CA ASP A 92 -8.99 4.95 5.52
C ASP A 92 -9.45 6.08 4.62
N ILE A 93 -9.94 5.71 3.45
CA ILE A 93 -10.55 6.61 2.49
C ILE A 93 -12.06 6.57 2.71
N LEU A 94 -12.68 7.73 2.89
CA LEU A 94 -14.14 7.79 2.90
C LEU A 94 -14.69 7.72 1.47
N GLU A 95 -15.67 6.83 1.29
CA GLU A 95 -16.47 6.84 0.07
C GLU A 95 -17.35 8.09 0.05
N SER A 96 -17.47 8.72 -1.10
CA SER A 96 -18.41 9.83 -1.31
C SER A 96 -19.36 9.47 -2.45
N GLU A 97 -20.60 9.99 -2.38
CA GLU A 97 -21.60 9.80 -3.44
C GLU A 97 -21.15 10.33 -4.81
N ASP A 98 -20.17 11.24 -4.82
CA ASP A 98 -19.60 11.82 -6.04
C ASP A 98 -18.53 10.94 -6.72
N ASP A 99 -18.13 9.81 -6.10
CA ASP A 99 -17.15 8.87 -6.64
C ASP A 99 -17.75 7.93 -7.72
N LYS A 100 -18.77 8.40 -8.43
CA LYS A 100 -19.35 7.67 -9.57
C LYS A 100 -18.39 7.67 -10.76
N GLY A 101 -17.35 6.85 -10.66
CA GLY A 101 -16.32 6.74 -11.67
C GLY A 101 -15.55 5.43 -11.55
N PHE A 102 -14.34 5.44 -12.01
CA PHE A 102 -13.43 4.31 -11.88
C PHE A 102 -12.93 4.20 -10.43
N PRO A 103 -13.19 3.11 -9.71
CA PRO A 103 -12.84 2.99 -8.29
C PRO A 103 -11.35 3.22 -8.01
N ILE A 104 -10.47 2.76 -8.91
CA ILE A 104 -9.02 2.93 -8.80
C ILE A 104 -8.60 4.39 -8.93
N GLU A 105 -9.18 5.15 -9.87
CA GLU A 105 -8.89 6.57 -10.04
C GLU A 105 -9.32 7.38 -8.81
N SER A 106 -10.53 7.12 -8.29
CA SER A 106 -11.00 7.74 -7.06
C SER A 106 -10.08 7.41 -5.89
N TYR A 107 -9.65 6.16 -5.76
CA TYR A 107 -8.69 5.71 -4.75
C TYR A 107 -7.39 6.52 -4.84
N ILE A 108 -6.77 6.61 -6.02
CA ILE A 108 -5.51 7.33 -6.22
C ILE A 108 -5.66 8.81 -5.87
N ARG A 109 -6.73 9.46 -6.34
CA ARG A 109 -6.98 10.86 -6.06
C ARG A 109 -7.15 11.14 -4.55
N LYS A 110 -7.89 10.30 -3.84
CA LYS A 110 -8.13 10.45 -2.40
C LYS A 110 -6.89 10.11 -1.57
N THR A 111 -6.21 9.01 -1.87
CA THR A 111 -4.93 8.68 -1.21
C THR A 111 -3.92 9.78 -1.42
N GLY A 112 -3.89 10.39 -2.61
CA GLY A 112 -3.04 11.52 -2.92
C GLY A 112 -3.19 12.69 -1.96
N LYS A 113 -4.43 13.09 -1.67
CA LYS A 113 -4.72 14.19 -0.72
C LYS A 113 -4.34 13.82 0.71
N LEU A 114 -4.63 12.58 1.15
CA LEU A 114 -4.26 12.12 2.48
C LEU A 114 -2.75 12.05 2.66
N VAL A 115 -2.01 11.62 1.64
CA VAL A 115 -0.54 11.61 1.65
C VAL A 115 0.00 13.04 1.74
N ASP A 116 -0.53 13.99 0.97
CA ASP A 116 -0.13 15.40 1.05
C ASP A 116 -0.33 15.95 2.47
N ARG A 117 -1.44 15.55 3.13
CA ARG A 117 -1.70 15.93 4.52
C ARG A 117 -0.73 15.28 5.50
N ILE A 118 -0.45 14.00 5.35
CA ILE A 118 0.51 13.26 6.19
C ILE A 118 1.90 13.88 6.05
N LEU A 119 2.35 14.19 4.84
CA LEU A 119 3.66 14.78 4.60
C LEU A 119 3.82 16.17 5.23
N GLN A 120 2.72 16.93 5.44
CA GLN A 120 2.76 18.19 6.18
C GLN A 120 3.00 18.02 7.69
N GLU A 121 2.65 16.86 8.25
CA GLU A 121 2.89 16.51 9.67
C GLU A 121 4.30 15.94 9.90
N ILE A 122 4.97 15.45 8.85
CA ILE A 122 6.31 14.85 8.92
C ILE A 122 7.36 15.97 8.72
N PRO A 123 8.35 16.12 9.62
CA PRO A 123 9.46 17.04 9.43
C PRO A 123 10.19 16.80 8.10
N GLN A 124 10.61 17.86 7.42
CA GLN A 124 11.25 17.74 6.09
C GLN A 124 12.55 16.94 6.09
N GLU A 125 13.29 16.96 7.21
CA GLU A 125 14.51 16.18 7.39
C GLU A 125 14.26 14.70 7.69
N GLN A 126 13.03 14.34 8.04
CA GLN A 126 12.69 12.96 8.40
C GLN A 126 12.44 12.11 7.17
N LYS A 127 13.07 10.93 7.14
CA LYS A 127 12.92 9.98 6.04
C LYS A 127 11.57 9.25 6.12
N VAL A 128 10.99 8.98 4.94
CA VAL A 128 9.67 8.35 4.78
C VAL A 128 9.78 7.08 3.97
N LEU A 129 9.30 5.98 4.53
CA LEU A 129 9.08 4.71 3.85
C LEU A 129 7.64 4.63 3.36
N PHE A 130 7.44 4.33 2.10
CA PHE A 130 6.13 4.01 1.55
C PHE A 130 5.96 2.49 1.55
N SER A 131 4.86 2.00 2.10
CA SER A 131 4.58 0.57 2.15
C SER A 131 3.12 0.32 1.81
N GLY A 132 2.84 -0.64 0.94
CA GLY A 132 1.46 -0.95 0.60
C GLY A 132 1.23 -2.42 0.26
N ASN A 133 0.00 -2.88 0.46
CA ASN A 133 -0.42 -4.24 0.19
C ASN A 133 -1.50 -4.26 -0.90
N PHE A 134 -1.32 -5.08 -1.94
CA PHE A 134 -2.23 -5.27 -3.06
C PHE A 134 -2.58 -3.95 -3.77
N ILE A 135 -3.84 -3.45 -3.66
CA ILE A 135 -4.22 -2.14 -4.21
C ILE A 135 -3.47 -1.01 -3.49
N GLY A 136 -3.19 -1.16 -2.19
CA GLY A 136 -2.38 -0.23 -1.42
C GLY A 136 -0.95 -0.13 -1.95
N ALA A 137 -0.37 -1.20 -2.49
CA ALA A 137 0.93 -1.15 -3.14
C ALA A 137 0.90 -0.22 -4.38
N TYR A 138 -0.19 -0.21 -5.13
CA TYR A 138 -0.40 0.73 -6.21
C TYR A 138 -0.51 2.18 -5.71
N GLY A 139 -1.27 2.39 -4.63
CA GLY A 139 -1.34 3.70 -3.98
C GLY A 139 0.02 4.21 -3.51
N ALA A 140 0.86 3.34 -2.95
CA ALA A 140 2.21 3.68 -2.55
C ALA A 140 3.10 4.07 -3.75
N LEU A 141 3.02 3.33 -4.87
CA LEU A 141 3.70 3.63 -6.13
C LEU A 141 3.35 5.01 -6.67
N GLU A 142 2.07 5.33 -6.75
CA GLU A 142 1.57 6.61 -7.27
C GLU A 142 2.00 7.81 -6.41
N ASN A 143 2.21 7.58 -5.11
CA ASN A 143 2.45 8.67 -4.18
C ASN A 143 3.92 8.84 -3.75
N VAL A 144 4.80 7.86 -4.00
CA VAL A 144 6.20 7.93 -3.53
C VAL A 144 6.97 9.14 -4.12
N SER A 145 6.61 9.57 -5.32
CA SER A 145 7.21 10.74 -5.97
C SER A 145 6.92 12.06 -5.26
N LYS A 146 5.84 12.14 -4.47
CA LYS A 146 5.49 13.33 -3.68
C LYS A 146 6.50 13.65 -2.58
N ALA A 147 7.19 12.63 -2.10
CA ALA A 147 8.23 12.74 -1.08
C ALA A 147 9.62 12.39 -1.64
N SER A 148 9.92 12.74 -2.88
CA SER A 148 11.10 12.27 -3.61
C SER A 148 12.43 12.47 -2.86
N GLU A 149 12.59 13.57 -2.11
CA GLU A 149 13.78 13.87 -1.32
C GLU A 149 13.78 13.17 0.06
N GLN A 150 12.61 12.90 0.61
CA GLN A 150 12.42 12.23 1.90
C GLN A 150 12.25 10.71 1.74
N ALA A 151 11.92 10.21 0.54
CA ALA A 151 11.63 8.80 0.33
C ALA A 151 12.85 7.92 0.63
N ALA A 152 12.78 7.17 1.75
CA ALA A 152 13.79 6.22 2.17
C ALA A 152 13.72 4.92 1.36
N GLY A 153 12.51 4.51 0.97
CA GLY A 153 12.27 3.27 0.26
C GLY A 153 10.80 3.04 -0.06
N LEU A 154 10.54 1.98 -0.80
CA LEU A 154 9.20 1.54 -1.19
C LEU A 154 9.08 0.03 -0.99
N ILE A 155 8.04 -0.41 -0.29
CA ILE A 155 7.72 -1.83 -0.10
C ILE A 155 6.37 -2.13 -0.72
N LEU A 156 6.37 -3.08 -1.65
CA LEU A 156 5.21 -3.51 -2.42
C LEU A 156 4.85 -4.95 -2.02
N HIS A 157 3.91 -5.10 -1.08
CA HIS A 157 3.42 -6.41 -0.67
C HIS A 157 2.34 -6.91 -1.63
N ASN A 158 2.49 -8.13 -2.15
CA ASN A 158 1.49 -8.76 -3.04
C ASN A 158 1.00 -7.81 -4.15
N CYS A 159 1.88 -6.98 -4.69
CA CYS A 159 1.54 -6.07 -5.78
C CYS A 159 1.33 -6.84 -7.08
N PRO A 160 0.21 -6.69 -7.78
CA PRO A 160 0.07 -7.21 -9.14
C PRO A 160 1.10 -6.54 -10.06
N TYR A 161 1.70 -7.32 -10.95
CA TYR A 161 2.56 -6.77 -12.01
C TYR A 161 1.77 -5.83 -12.94
N SER A 162 0.53 -6.24 -13.23
CA SER A 162 -0.44 -5.48 -13.99
C SER A 162 -1.84 -5.85 -13.49
N PHE A 163 -2.69 -4.86 -13.17
CA PHE A 163 -4.08 -5.14 -12.83
C PHE A 163 -4.85 -5.73 -13.99
N ARG A 164 -4.52 -5.37 -15.23
CA ARG A 164 -5.11 -5.96 -16.44
C ARG A 164 -4.81 -7.46 -16.50
N SER A 165 -3.55 -7.85 -16.32
CA SER A 165 -3.18 -9.26 -16.32
C SER A 165 -3.74 -10.02 -15.13
N TYR A 166 -3.82 -9.38 -13.96
CA TYR A 166 -4.45 -9.92 -12.77
C TYR A 166 -5.95 -10.24 -13.00
N MET A 167 -6.72 -9.30 -13.58
CA MET A 167 -8.13 -9.51 -13.90
C MET A 167 -8.32 -10.65 -14.91
N LEU A 168 -7.49 -10.69 -15.95
CA LEU A 168 -7.53 -11.78 -16.95
C LEU A 168 -7.22 -13.14 -16.33
N ALA A 169 -6.23 -13.23 -15.45
CA ALA A 169 -5.83 -14.48 -14.80
C ALA A 169 -6.92 -15.02 -13.85
N ASN A 170 -7.65 -14.14 -13.14
CA ASN A 170 -8.63 -14.55 -12.15
C ASN A 170 -10.06 -14.72 -12.71
N TYR A 171 -10.44 -13.96 -13.73
CA TYR A 171 -11.81 -13.91 -14.27
C TYR A 171 -11.92 -14.40 -15.72
N GLY A 172 -10.80 -14.77 -16.33
CA GLY A 172 -10.75 -15.26 -17.71
C GLY A 172 -10.93 -14.20 -18.79
N PRO A 173 -10.83 -14.60 -20.08
CA PRO A 173 -10.75 -13.65 -21.20
C PRO A 173 -12.04 -12.83 -21.43
N GLY A 174 -13.20 -13.35 -21.04
CA GLY A 174 -14.46 -12.61 -21.20
C GLY A 174 -14.64 -11.52 -20.13
N LEU A 175 -14.85 -11.95 -18.88
CA LEU A 175 -15.14 -11.05 -17.76
C LEU A 175 -13.91 -10.22 -17.38
N GLY A 176 -12.72 -10.83 -17.29
CA GLY A 176 -11.49 -10.12 -16.97
C GLY A 176 -11.14 -9.04 -17.98
N GLN A 177 -11.39 -9.26 -19.28
CA GLN A 177 -11.21 -8.23 -20.29
C GLN A 177 -12.22 -7.09 -20.16
N ALA A 178 -13.50 -7.40 -19.88
CA ALA A 178 -14.51 -6.38 -19.63
C ALA A 178 -14.18 -5.54 -18.38
N MET A 179 -13.71 -6.16 -17.29
CA MET A 179 -13.25 -5.45 -16.09
C MET A 179 -12.02 -4.57 -16.38
N SER A 180 -11.07 -5.08 -17.17
CA SER A 180 -9.87 -4.32 -17.56
C SER A 180 -10.22 -3.07 -18.38
N ALA A 181 -11.31 -3.10 -19.15
CA ALA A 181 -11.77 -1.96 -19.92
C ALA A 181 -12.36 -0.82 -19.06
N LEU A 182 -12.61 -1.08 -17.77
CA LEU A 182 -13.03 -0.06 -16.79
C LEU A 182 -11.84 0.68 -16.15
N LEU A 183 -10.60 0.26 -16.39
CA LEU A 183 -9.44 1.04 -15.98
C LEU A 183 -9.39 2.32 -16.80
N ALA A 184 -9.08 3.44 -16.14
CA ALA A 184 -8.97 4.74 -16.79
C ALA A 184 -7.99 4.72 -17.96
N SER A 185 -8.14 5.63 -18.91
CA SER A 185 -7.28 5.70 -20.11
C SER A 185 -5.84 6.07 -19.78
N ASP A 186 -5.62 6.82 -18.72
CA ASP A 186 -4.33 7.26 -18.17
C ASP A 186 -3.77 6.32 -17.08
N TYR A 187 -4.51 5.24 -16.78
CA TYR A 187 -4.04 4.22 -15.83
C TYR A 187 -2.73 3.60 -16.31
N GLN A 188 -1.72 3.64 -15.47
CA GLN A 188 -0.45 2.97 -15.68
C GLN A 188 -0.39 1.66 -14.88
N ASP A 189 0.10 0.59 -15.50
CA ASP A 189 0.31 -0.66 -14.76
C ASP A 189 1.45 -0.51 -13.74
N PRO A 190 1.39 -1.17 -12.57
CA PRO A 190 2.41 -1.08 -11.52
C PRO A 190 3.83 -1.29 -12.01
N TYR A 191 4.06 -2.20 -12.97
CA TYR A 191 5.39 -2.43 -13.52
C TYR A 191 5.95 -1.22 -14.28
N VAL A 192 5.10 -0.40 -14.90
CA VAL A 192 5.50 0.85 -15.58
C VAL A 192 5.97 1.85 -14.53
N LEU A 193 5.16 2.09 -13.49
CA LEU A 193 5.50 3.00 -12.39
C LEU A 193 6.81 2.59 -11.69
N VAL A 194 6.97 1.29 -11.40
CA VAL A 194 8.22 0.76 -10.82
C VAL A 194 9.42 1.09 -11.72
N SER A 195 9.25 1.00 -13.03
CA SER A 195 10.33 1.28 -13.99
C SER A 195 10.72 2.77 -14.08
N GLU A 196 9.83 3.66 -13.69
CA GLU A 196 10.05 5.12 -13.68
C GLU A 196 10.76 5.60 -12.40
N ILE A 197 10.61 4.88 -11.29
CA ILE A 197 11.26 5.21 -10.02
C ILE A 197 12.73 4.78 -10.07
N LYS A 198 13.67 5.74 -10.12
CA LYS A 198 15.11 5.45 -10.28
C LYS A 198 15.91 5.53 -8.99
N ASN A 199 15.57 6.45 -8.11
CA ASN A 199 16.41 6.85 -6.98
C ASN A 199 15.93 6.33 -5.61
N VAL A 200 14.81 5.60 -5.60
CA VAL A 200 14.23 5.03 -4.38
C VAL A 200 14.42 3.52 -4.43
N PRO A 201 15.01 2.89 -3.39
CA PRO A 201 15.10 1.43 -3.33
C PRO A 201 13.71 0.81 -3.17
N ILE A 202 13.44 -0.25 -3.94
CA ILE A 202 12.14 -0.93 -3.98
C ILE A 202 12.31 -2.39 -3.56
N VAL A 203 11.47 -2.83 -2.64
CA VAL A 203 11.33 -4.25 -2.28
C VAL A 203 9.94 -4.73 -2.67
N VAL A 204 9.86 -5.69 -3.58
CA VAL A 204 8.62 -6.39 -3.90
C VAL A 204 8.57 -7.65 -3.07
N THR A 205 7.54 -7.80 -2.26
CA THR A 205 7.33 -9.00 -1.46
C THR A 205 6.11 -9.77 -1.94
N TYR A 206 6.17 -11.08 -1.81
CA TYR A 206 5.09 -11.98 -2.15
C TYR A 206 4.83 -12.98 -1.04
N GLN A 207 3.56 -13.17 -0.72
CA GLN A 207 3.09 -14.26 0.12
C GLN A 207 1.87 -14.91 -0.54
N ASN A 208 1.88 -16.22 -0.65
CA ASN A 208 0.75 -16.94 -1.22
C ASN A 208 -0.43 -16.96 -0.25
N THR A 209 -1.29 -15.96 -0.33
CA THR A 209 -2.55 -15.84 0.40
C THR A 209 -3.76 -16.29 -0.43
N GLY A 210 -3.54 -16.74 -1.66
CA GLY A 210 -4.58 -17.10 -2.62
C GLY A 210 -5.17 -15.90 -3.39
N ARG A 211 -4.90 -14.67 -2.98
CA ARG A 211 -5.42 -13.46 -3.64
C ARG A 211 -4.63 -13.10 -4.90
N LEU A 212 -3.31 -13.20 -4.86
CA LEU A 212 -2.42 -12.87 -5.97
C LEU A 212 -1.79 -14.14 -6.54
N PRO A 213 -1.96 -14.45 -7.85
CA PRO A 213 -1.25 -15.55 -8.49
C PRO A 213 0.28 -15.32 -8.47
N ILE A 214 1.05 -16.38 -8.17
CA ILE A 214 2.52 -16.31 -8.16
C ILE A 214 3.10 -15.88 -9.53
N SER A 215 2.36 -16.08 -10.60
CA SER A 215 2.75 -15.63 -11.94
C SER A 215 2.95 -14.11 -12.02
N GLU A 216 2.18 -13.32 -11.26
CA GLU A 216 2.34 -11.86 -11.19
C GLU A 216 3.68 -11.48 -10.52
N PHE A 217 4.01 -12.10 -9.41
CA PHE A 217 5.30 -11.91 -8.74
C PHE A 217 6.49 -12.36 -9.62
N ASN A 218 6.36 -13.50 -10.31
CA ASN A 218 7.39 -13.98 -11.21
C ASN A 218 7.64 -13.07 -12.42
N LYS A 219 6.66 -12.26 -12.84
CA LYS A 219 6.86 -11.23 -13.85
C LYS A 219 7.76 -10.10 -13.30
N PHE A 220 7.52 -9.66 -12.06
CA PHE A 220 8.41 -8.69 -11.41
C PHE A 220 9.84 -9.22 -11.31
N ARG A 221 10.03 -10.48 -10.89
CA ARG A 221 11.36 -11.12 -10.74
C ARG A 221 12.17 -11.15 -12.04
N LYS A 222 11.51 -11.06 -13.19
CA LYS A 222 12.17 -10.97 -14.51
C LYS A 222 12.53 -9.53 -14.88
N THR A 223 12.11 -8.55 -14.09
CA THR A 223 12.41 -7.13 -14.34
C THR A 223 13.77 -6.81 -13.74
N GLU A 224 14.74 -6.47 -14.59
CA GLU A 224 16.10 -6.13 -14.19
C GLU A 224 16.21 -4.61 -13.96
N LEU A 225 16.00 -4.18 -12.72
CA LEU A 225 16.19 -2.78 -12.30
C LEU A 225 17.17 -2.76 -11.11
N PRO A 226 18.14 -1.83 -11.10
CA PRO A 226 19.22 -1.81 -10.10
C PRO A 226 18.73 -1.50 -8.68
N ASN A 227 17.61 -0.80 -8.54
CA ASN A 227 17.00 -0.43 -7.27
C ASN A 227 15.89 -1.39 -6.81
N LEU A 228 15.63 -2.49 -7.55
CA LEU A 228 14.55 -3.43 -7.29
C LEU A 228 15.09 -4.73 -6.67
N SER A 229 14.44 -5.18 -5.63
CA SER A 229 14.76 -6.43 -4.95
C SER A 229 13.50 -7.19 -4.54
N TYR A 230 13.64 -8.48 -4.21
CA TYR A 230 12.50 -9.38 -4.04
C TYR A 230 12.64 -10.21 -2.77
N ILE A 231 11.51 -10.46 -2.08
CA ILE A 231 11.40 -11.39 -0.96
C ILE A 231 10.12 -12.21 -1.13
N GLU A 232 10.25 -13.53 -1.11
CA GLU A 232 9.13 -14.46 -1.18
C GLU A 232 8.91 -15.10 0.19
N PHE A 233 7.78 -14.79 0.84
CA PHE A 233 7.44 -15.36 2.13
C PHE A 233 6.80 -16.73 1.99
N PRO A 234 7.06 -17.67 2.91
CA PRO A 234 6.36 -18.94 2.97
C PRO A 234 4.85 -18.74 3.11
N ALA A 235 4.06 -19.59 2.44
CA ALA A 235 2.59 -19.48 2.42
C ALA A 235 1.92 -19.46 3.82
N LYS A 236 2.56 -20.04 4.83
CA LYS A 236 2.03 -20.14 6.20
C LYS A 236 2.65 -19.18 7.21
N ALA A 237 3.58 -18.34 6.80
CA ALA A 237 4.26 -17.43 7.71
C ALA A 237 3.85 -15.99 7.37
N PRO A 238 3.02 -15.32 8.21
CA PRO A 238 2.79 -13.89 8.07
C PRO A 238 4.13 -13.14 8.13
N ALA A 239 4.24 -12.01 7.42
CA ALA A 239 5.42 -11.15 7.46
C ALA A 239 5.81 -10.69 8.89
N GLN A 240 4.89 -10.86 9.83
CA GLN A 240 5.04 -10.56 11.26
C GLN A 240 5.70 -11.68 12.06
N THR A 241 5.79 -12.90 11.52
CA THR A 241 6.45 -14.01 12.23
C THR A 241 7.96 -13.91 12.10
N VAL A 242 8.66 -14.31 13.16
CA VAL A 242 10.12 -14.39 13.15
C VAL A 242 10.53 -15.55 12.23
N ASN A 243 10.84 -15.22 10.99
CA ASN A 243 11.41 -16.13 10.00
C ASN A 243 12.52 -15.39 9.22
N LYS A 244 13.28 -16.14 8.44
CA LYS A 244 14.42 -15.60 7.69
C LYS A 244 14.00 -14.45 6.75
N GLU A 245 12.86 -14.57 6.10
CA GLU A 245 12.34 -13.60 5.13
C GLU A 245 11.89 -12.31 5.84
N ALA A 246 11.28 -12.44 7.04
CA ALA A 246 10.92 -11.29 7.87
C ALA A 246 12.16 -10.56 8.41
N GLU A 247 13.19 -11.28 8.83
CA GLU A 247 14.46 -10.67 9.26
C GLU A 247 15.14 -9.97 8.08
N GLU A 248 15.17 -10.59 6.90
CA GLU A 248 15.71 -9.94 5.69
C GLU A 248 14.97 -8.64 5.37
N LEU A 249 13.63 -8.62 5.48
CA LEU A 249 12.84 -7.40 5.26
C LEU A 249 13.15 -6.33 6.30
N ARG A 250 13.25 -6.71 7.59
CA ARG A 250 13.63 -5.79 8.67
C ARG A 250 15.00 -5.16 8.45
N GLU A 251 16.02 -5.97 8.10
CA GLU A 251 17.35 -5.48 7.78
C GLU A 251 17.36 -4.50 6.61
N ARG A 252 16.57 -4.77 5.56
CA ARG A 252 16.44 -3.86 4.41
C ARG A 252 15.80 -2.53 4.82
N ILE A 253 14.74 -2.57 5.63
CA ILE A 253 14.10 -1.35 6.13
C ILE A 253 15.08 -0.54 6.98
N ILE A 254 15.80 -1.16 7.90
CA ILE A 254 16.81 -0.47 8.71
C ILE A 254 17.85 0.22 7.79
N LYS A 255 18.36 -0.48 6.79
CA LYS A 255 19.29 0.08 5.81
C LYS A 255 18.72 1.28 5.05
N PHE A 256 17.43 1.31 4.75
CA PHE A 256 16.82 2.47 4.08
C PHE A 256 16.92 3.76 4.90
N PHE A 257 16.87 3.63 6.24
CA PHE A 257 17.00 4.77 7.14
C PHE A 257 18.46 5.06 7.55
N ASP A 258 19.35 4.06 7.49
CA ASP A 258 20.75 4.19 7.88
C ASP A 258 21.65 4.78 6.76
N THR A 259 21.21 4.82 5.52
CA THR A 259 21.92 5.50 4.44
C THR A 259 21.96 6.99 4.73
N ARG A 260 22.87 7.39 5.65
CA ARG A 260 23.30 8.76 5.80
C ARG A 260 23.79 9.21 4.42
N THR A 261 23.15 10.22 3.90
CA THR A 261 23.61 11.02 2.78
C THR A 261 25.14 11.12 2.78
N THR A 262 25.81 10.26 2.03
CA THR A 262 27.12 10.59 1.51
C THR A 262 26.86 11.56 0.36
N SER A 263 26.75 12.83 0.74
CA SER A 263 26.84 13.97 -0.19
C SER A 263 28.23 14.06 -0.76
#